data_0832602573b77a7a688c8cbcb06a7b8b
#
_entry.id   0832602573b77a7a688c8cbcb06a7b8b
#
_cell.length_a   1.000
_cell.length_b   1.000
_cell.length_c   1.000
_cell.angle_alpha   90.00
_cell.angle_beta   90.00
_cell.angle_gamma   90.00
#
_symmetry.space_group_name_H-M   'P 1'
#
loop_
_entity.id
_entity.type
_entity.pdbx_description
1 polymer ?
#
loop_
_entity_poly.entity_id
_entity_poly.type
_entity_poly.pdbx_seq_one_letter_code
_entity_poly.pdbx_strand_id
1 'polypeptide(L)'
;SVTVKNTGNVDTSDVVEIYASNPDSSYGDTAPQKKLVGFEKVALKAGESANVDIHVDASALEVWDVNAGEYVVEDGTYQLYAAHSSDLKGENVLSKKVKVSGSTLSNADTAEKLNVWSSSFTASDVKYVEYSKGNTAEAAAGDSDEIFAVMAKKAGAYTALLNVDLNQVKQAVLNVAST
;
A
#
# COMPACT_ATOMS: atom_id res chain seq x y z
N SER A 1 0.92 -19.94 15.37
CA SER A 1 0.03 -21.12 15.54
C SER A 1 -1.39 -20.66 15.82
N VAL A 2 -2.39 -21.29 15.19
CA VAL A 2 -3.83 -21.03 15.34
C VAL A 2 -4.53 -22.36 15.61
N THR A 3 -5.44 -22.39 16.59
CA THR A 3 -6.28 -23.56 16.82
C THR A 3 -7.52 -23.50 15.94
N VAL A 4 -7.73 -24.54 15.14
CA VAL A 4 -8.88 -24.69 14.24
C VAL A 4 -9.72 -25.87 14.72
N LYS A 5 -11.04 -25.73 14.70
CA LYS A 5 -11.99 -26.78 15.09
C LYS A 5 -13.04 -26.99 14.02
N ASN A 6 -13.23 -28.25 13.63
CA ASN A 6 -14.40 -28.64 12.84
C ASN A 6 -15.61 -28.78 13.76
N THR A 7 -16.55 -27.85 13.71
CA THR A 7 -17.78 -27.88 14.51
C THR A 7 -18.92 -28.64 13.83
N GLY A 8 -18.69 -29.13 12.62
CA GLY A 8 -19.64 -29.91 11.84
C GLY A 8 -19.63 -31.39 12.22
N ASN A 9 -20.51 -32.13 11.59
CA ASN A 9 -20.70 -33.59 11.80
C ASN A 9 -20.15 -34.46 10.66
N VAL A 10 -19.37 -33.84 9.75
CA VAL A 10 -18.68 -34.52 8.64
C VAL A 10 -17.22 -34.09 8.57
N ASP A 11 -16.39 -34.98 8.05
CA ASP A 11 -14.97 -34.66 7.81
C ASP A 11 -14.88 -33.59 6.73
N THR A 12 -14.01 -32.60 6.95
CA THR A 12 -13.83 -31.48 6.02
C THR A 12 -12.39 -30.98 6.02
N SER A 13 -12.09 -30.12 5.09
CA SER A 13 -10.85 -29.35 5.11
C SER A 13 -11.16 -27.86 4.92
N ASP A 14 -10.31 -27.06 5.51
CA ASP A 14 -10.43 -25.61 5.50
C ASP A 14 -9.07 -24.98 5.25
N VAL A 15 -9.04 -23.68 4.92
CA VAL A 15 -7.83 -22.89 4.76
C VAL A 15 -7.82 -21.80 5.81
N VAL A 16 -6.74 -21.76 6.58
CA VAL A 16 -6.48 -20.64 7.48
C VAL A 16 -5.60 -19.63 6.76
N GLU A 17 -6.06 -18.44 6.64
CA GLU A 17 -5.38 -17.32 5.98
C GLU A 17 -4.87 -16.33 7.01
N ILE A 18 -3.62 -15.86 6.83
CA ILE A 18 -3.04 -14.79 7.65
C ILE A 18 -2.96 -13.53 6.84
N TYR A 19 -3.62 -12.51 7.34
CA TYR A 19 -3.57 -11.15 6.79
C TYR A 19 -2.75 -10.24 7.69
N ALA A 20 -2.08 -9.26 7.09
CA ALA A 20 -1.34 -8.23 7.78
C ALA A 20 -1.76 -6.83 7.30
N SER A 21 -1.77 -5.88 8.22
CA SER A 21 -1.83 -4.46 7.94
C SER A 21 -0.83 -3.71 8.82
N ASN A 22 -0.32 -2.59 8.33
CA ASN A 22 0.45 -1.64 9.11
C ASN A 22 -0.38 -0.34 9.25
N PRO A 23 -1.14 -0.16 10.35
CA PRO A 23 -1.98 1.03 10.54
C PRO A 23 -1.19 2.34 10.64
N ASP A 24 0.08 2.23 11.03
CA ASP A 24 0.97 3.37 11.23
C ASP A 24 1.90 3.59 10.02
N SER A 25 1.57 3.00 8.86
CA SER A 25 2.37 3.14 7.65
C SER A 25 2.51 4.60 7.22
N SER A 26 3.70 4.98 6.82
CA SER A 26 4.00 6.30 6.26
C SER A 26 3.24 6.60 4.96
N TYR A 27 2.70 5.57 4.29
CA TYR A 27 1.80 5.72 3.15
C TYR A 27 0.37 6.12 3.53
N GLY A 28 0.02 6.13 4.82
CA GLY A 28 -1.31 6.52 5.31
C GLY A 28 -2.42 5.71 4.62
N ASP A 29 -3.43 6.40 4.10
CA ASP A 29 -4.60 5.78 3.46
C ASP A 29 -4.27 5.02 2.15
N THR A 30 -3.09 5.22 1.59
CA THR A 30 -2.63 4.49 0.38
C THR A 30 -1.91 3.19 0.71
N ALA A 31 -1.59 2.95 1.98
CA ALA A 31 -1.05 1.67 2.44
C ALA A 31 -2.04 0.53 2.21
N PRO A 32 -1.56 -0.69 1.94
CA PRO A 32 -2.43 -1.85 1.89
C PRO A 32 -3.22 -2.02 3.18
N GLN A 33 -4.55 -1.92 3.13
CA GLN A 33 -5.42 -2.05 4.30
C GLN A 33 -5.35 -3.46 4.90
N LYS A 34 -5.10 -4.45 4.05
CA LYS A 34 -4.84 -5.83 4.40
C LYS A 34 -4.10 -6.52 3.25
N LYS A 35 -3.12 -7.33 3.58
CA LYS A 35 -2.33 -8.11 2.63
C LYS A 35 -2.32 -9.56 3.11
N LEU A 36 -2.63 -10.53 2.23
CA LEU A 36 -2.46 -11.94 2.55
C LEU A 36 -0.96 -12.24 2.61
N VAL A 37 -0.50 -12.73 3.75
CA VAL A 37 0.93 -12.94 4.04
C VAL A 37 1.29 -14.40 4.33
N GLY A 38 0.30 -15.26 4.47
CA GLY A 38 0.48 -16.69 4.64
C GLY A 38 -0.84 -17.44 4.68
N PHE A 39 -0.81 -18.71 4.41
CA PHE A 39 -1.98 -19.59 4.56
C PHE A 39 -1.54 -21.02 4.75
N GLU A 40 -2.43 -21.82 5.34
CA GLU A 40 -2.24 -23.27 5.48
C GLU A 40 -3.58 -23.99 5.37
N LYS A 41 -3.59 -25.14 4.67
CA LYS A 41 -4.75 -25.99 4.54
C LYS A 41 -4.73 -27.08 5.60
N VAL A 42 -5.82 -27.22 6.33
CA VAL A 42 -5.99 -28.25 7.36
C VAL A 42 -7.19 -29.14 7.05
N ALA A 43 -7.01 -30.46 7.21
CA ALA A 43 -8.08 -31.44 7.15
C ALA A 43 -8.42 -31.88 8.57
N LEU A 44 -9.71 -31.88 8.92
CA LEU A 44 -10.21 -32.21 10.27
C LEU A 44 -11.39 -33.14 10.14
N LYS A 45 -11.38 -34.19 11.00
CA LYS A 45 -12.54 -35.03 11.20
C LYS A 45 -13.67 -34.26 11.87
N ALA A 46 -14.87 -34.81 11.80
CA ALA A 46 -16.02 -34.26 12.53
C ALA A 46 -15.69 -34.08 14.03
N GLY A 47 -15.87 -32.88 14.53
CA GLY A 47 -15.59 -32.48 15.92
C GLY A 47 -14.13 -32.32 16.30
N GLU A 48 -13.18 -32.62 15.40
CA GLU A 48 -11.74 -32.54 15.66
C GLU A 48 -11.24 -31.09 15.75
N SER A 49 -10.18 -30.92 16.56
CA SER A 49 -9.41 -29.66 16.64
C SER A 49 -7.94 -29.96 16.38
N ALA A 50 -7.27 -29.05 15.67
CA ALA A 50 -5.83 -29.10 15.45
C ALA A 50 -5.19 -27.71 15.61
N ASN A 51 -3.93 -27.69 16.01
CA ASN A 51 -3.10 -26.49 15.94
C ASN A 51 -2.44 -26.46 14.57
N VAL A 52 -2.56 -25.33 13.89
CA VAL A 52 -1.99 -25.09 12.56
C VAL A 52 -0.90 -24.04 12.70
N ASP A 53 0.31 -24.41 12.33
CA ASP A 53 1.44 -23.49 12.28
C ASP A 53 1.56 -22.91 10.87
N ILE A 54 1.50 -21.60 10.76
CA ILE A 54 1.58 -20.89 9.50
C ILE A 54 2.83 -20.03 9.53
N HIS A 55 3.75 -20.31 8.62
CA HIS A 55 4.96 -19.52 8.47
C HIS A 55 4.65 -18.27 7.65
N VAL A 56 5.11 -17.11 8.15
CA VAL A 56 5.02 -15.83 7.46
C VAL A 56 6.43 -15.30 7.27
N ASP A 57 6.87 -15.25 6.03
CA ASP A 57 8.14 -14.63 5.68
C ASP A 57 8.07 -13.12 5.84
N ALA A 58 9.17 -12.50 6.29
CA ALA A 58 9.27 -11.05 6.38
C ALA A 58 9.07 -10.35 5.02
N SER A 59 9.54 -10.98 3.93
CA SER A 59 9.32 -10.48 2.56
C SER A 59 7.84 -10.37 2.18
N ALA A 60 6.96 -11.14 2.81
CA ALA A 60 5.53 -11.00 2.60
C ALA A 60 4.97 -9.66 3.14
N LEU A 61 5.71 -8.96 4.01
CA LEU A 61 5.35 -7.65 4.55
C LEU A 61 5.92 -6.48 3.74
N GLU A 62 6.78 -6.75 2.75
CA GLU A 62 7.42 -5.71 1.95
C GLU A 62 6.41 -4.81 1.24
N VAL A 63 6.73 -3.54 1.21
CA VAL A 63 6.09 -2.50 0.39
C VAL A 63 7.13 -1.89 -0.54
N TRP A 64 6.67 -1.36 -1.66
CA TRP A 64 7.55 -0.67 -2.60
C TRP A 64 7.84 0.75 -2.09
N ASP A 65 9.09 1.04 -1.75
CA ASP A 65 9.52 2.40 -1.44
C ASP A 65 9.75 3.15 -2.76
N VAL A 66 8.82 4.02 -3.11
CA VAL A 66 8.83 4.76 -4.39
C VAL A 66 9.99 5.72 -4.51
N ASN A 67 10.54 6.20 -3.39
CA ASN A 67 11.63 7.16 -3.37
C ASN A 67 13.00 6.48 -3.40
N ALA A 68 13.13 5.31 -2.79
CA ALA A 68 14.33 4.48 -2.87
C ALA A 68 14.38 3.61 -4.13
N GLY A 69 13.21 3.27 -4.72
CA GLY A 69 13.12 2.38 -5.86
C GLY A 69 13.39 0.92 -5.51
N GLU A 70 13.02 0.49 -4.31
CA GLU A 70 13.23 -0.88 -3.81
C GLU A 70 12.08 -1.37 -2.93
N TYR A 71 12.02 -2.70 -2.72
CA TYR A 71 11.11 -3.29 -1.75
C TYR A 71 11.74 -3.26 -0.35
N VAL A 72 10.96 -2.80 0.63
CA VAL A 72 11.38 -2.73 2.03
C VAL A 72 10.28 -3.23 2.96
N VAL A 73 10.66 -3.81 4.08
CA VAL A 73 9.74 -4.03 5.21
C VAL A 73 9.72 -2.75 6.04
N GLU A 74 8.57 -2.11 6.13
CA GLU A 74 8.43 -0.87 6.91
C GLU A 74 8.48 -1.17 8.41
N ASP A 75 9.21 -0.36 9.18
CA ASP A 75 9.20 -0.44 10.64
C ASP A 75 7.83 -0.11 11.18
N GLY A 76 7.37 -0.82 12.21
CA GLY A 76 6.07 -0.50 12.78
C GLY A 76 5.42 -1.61 13.60
N THR A 77 4.17 -1.33 14.03
CA THR A 77 3.34 -2.30 14.74
C THR A 77 2.26 -2.82 13.81
N TYR A 78 2.51 -3.99 13.26
CA TYR A 78 1.57 -4.66 12.38
C TYR A 78 0.44 -5.32 13.14
N GLN A 79 -0.75 -5.25 12.58
CA GLN A 79 -1.91 -6.02 12.99
C GLN A 79 -2.00 -7.25 12.11
N LEU A 80 -1.82 -8.44 12.70
CA LEU A 80 -2.04 -9.72 12.04
C LEU A 80 -3.45 -10.22 12.33
N TYR A 81 -4.05 -10.87 11.35
CA TYR A 81 -5.37 -11.50 11.45
C TYR A 81 -5.26 -12.94 10.94
N ALA A 82 -5.87 -13.87 11.68
CA ALA A 82 -6.11 -15.22 11.18
C ALA A 82 -7.61 -15.37 10.91
N ALA A 83 -7.96 -15.77 9.69
CA ALA A 83 -9.34 -15.81 9.20
C ALA A 83 -9.53 -16.89 8.12
N HIS A 84 -10.76 -17.18 7.76
CA HIS A 84 -11.13 -18.05 6.64
C HIS A 84 -11.26 -17.30 5.30
N SER A 85 -11.25 -15.97 5.36
CA SER A 85 -11.42 -15.12 4.19
C SER A 85 -10.92 -13.71 4.47
N SER A 86 -10.89 -12.89 3.44
CA SER A 86 -10.56 -11.47 3.56
C SER A 86 -11.62 -10.62 4.28
N ASP A 87 -12.74 -11.18 4.70
CA ASP A 87 -13.69 -10.50 5.59
C ASP A 87 -13.20 -10.59 7.04
N LEU A 88 -12.51 -9.55 7.50
CA LEU A 88 -11.92 -9.48 8.83
C LEU A 88 -12.89 -8.94 9.90
N LYS A 89 -14.18 -8.86 9.59
CA LYS A 89 -15.24 -8.46 10.53
C LYS A 89 -16.05 -9.63 11.07
N GLY A 90 -15.78 -10.85 10.60
CA GLY A 90 -16.47 -12.07 11.00
C GLY A 90 -16.16 -12.49 12.45
N GLU A 91 -17.06 -13.31 13.02
CA GLU A 91 -16.94 -13.78 14.41
C GLU A 91 -15.73 -14.69 14.67
N ASN A 92 -15.21 -15.36 13.62
CA ASN A 92 -14.10 -16.31 13.71
C ASN A 92 -12.77 -15.70 13.25
N VAL A 93 -12.57 -14.40 13.45
CA VAL A 93 -11.33 -13.71 13.15
C VAL A 93 -10.53 -13.51 14.43
N LEU A 94 -9.33 -14.05 14.46
CA LEU A 94 -8.37 -13.81 15.53
C LEU A 94 -7.42 -12.70 15.09
N SER A 95 -6.99 -11.87 16.03
CA SER A 95 -6.02 -10.83 15.72
C SER A 95 -4.94 -10.67 16.78
N LYS A 96 -3.75 -10.24 16.33
CA LYS A 96 -2.60 -10.00 17.22
C LYS A 96 -1.73 -8.87 16.66
N LYS A 97 -1.27 -8.00 17.55
CA LYS A 97 -0.25 -6.99 17.22
C LYS A 97 1.14 -7.60 17.32
N VAL A 98 1.97 -7.29 16.32
CA VAL A 98 3.37 -7.72 16.24
C VAL A 98 4.24 -6.53 15.88
N LYS A 99 5.26 -6.28 16.70
CA LYS A 99 6.26 -5.26 16.36
C LYS A 99 7.24 -5.86 15.35
N VAL A 100 7.41 -5.17 14.24
CA VAL A 100 8.34 -5.52 13.16
C VAL A 100 9.42 -4.46 13.13
N SER A 101 10.67 -4.87 13.14
CA SER A 101 11.81 -3.99 12.90
C SER A 101 12.12 -4.03 11.41
N GLY A 102 12.11 -2.89 10.81
CA GLY A 102 12.30 -2.72 9.37
C GLY A 102 12.99 -1.42 9.05
N SER A 103 12.67 -0.84 7.91
CA SER A 103 13.20 0.42 7.43
C SER A 103 12.17 1.53 7.59
N THR A 104 12.64 2.76 7.79
CA THR A 104 11.82 3.94 7.55
C THR A 104 11.79 4.17 6.04
N LEU A 105 10.62 4.48 5.48
CA LEU A 105 10.50 4.81 4.07
C LEU A 105 11.32 6.06 3.73
N SER A 106 11.91 6.06 2.54
CA SER A 106 12.77 7.14 2.08
C SER A 106 11.97 8.41 1.84
N ASN A 107 12.60 9.55 2.13
CA ASN A 107 12.02 10.85 1.79
C ASN A 107 12.13 11.11 0.28
N ALA A 108 11.16 11.83 -0.26
CA ALA A 108 11.24 12.30 -1.63
C ALA A 108 12.41 13.29 -1.78
N ASP A 109 13.20 13.12 -2.84
CA ASP A 109 14.19 14.12 -3.20
C ASP A 109 13.46 15.37 -3.74
N THR A 110 13.58 16.47 -2.99
CA THR A 110 12.97 17.75 -3.33
C THR A 110 13.97 18.75 -3.91
N ALA A 111 15.24 18.35 -4.07
CA ALA A 111 16.29 19.20 -4.64
C ALA A 111 16.12 19.37 -6.17
N GLU A 112 15.49 18.40 -6.82
CA GLU A 112 15.26 18.39 -8.26
C GLU A 112 13.81 18.74 -8.64
N LYS A 113 13.62 19.11 -9.89
CA LYS A 113 12.29 19.31 -10.47
C LYS A 113 11.56 17.97 -10.56
N LEU A 114 10.50 17.80 -9.77
CA LEU A 114 9.69 16.59 -9.76
C LEU A 114 8.58 16.68 -10.79
N ASN A 115 8.41 15.60 -11.55
CA ASN A 115 7.29 15.47 -12.46
C ASN A 115 6.13 14.75 -11.73
N VAL A 116 4.93 15.30 -11.77
CA VAL A 116 3.71 14.72 -11.17
C VAL A 116 3.34 13.32 -11.70
N TRP A 117 3.99 12.87 -12.76
CA TRP A 117 3.91 11.52 -13.31
C TRP A 117 4.83 10.52 -12.60
N SER A 118 5.74 10.99 -11.78
CA SER A 118 6.68 10.11 -11.11
C SER A 118 5.95 9.21 -10.11
N SER A 119 6.53 8.06 -9.85
CA SER A 119 6.02 7.10 -8.86
C SER A 119 6.03 7.65 -7.42
N SER A 120 6.77 8.74 -7.16
CA SER A 120 6.79 9.43 -5.86
C SER A 120 5.48 10.13 -5.52
N PHE A 121 4.58 10.31 -6.48
CA PHE A 121 3.28 10.93 -6.25
C PHE A 121 2.17 9.90 -6.14
N THR A 122 1.27 10.12 -5.19
CA THR A 122 -0.05 9.48 -5.17
C THR A 122 -1.08 10.44 -5.77
N ALA A 123 -2.14 9.88 -6.32
CA ALA A 123 -3.19 10.70 -6.93
C ALA A 123 -4.57 10.07 -6.75
N SER A 124 -5.58 10.91 -6.65
CA SER A 124 -6.99 10.48 -6.63
C SER A 124 -7.82 11.33 -7.58
N ASP A 125 -8.71 10.67 -8.32
CA ASP A 125 -9.67 11.31 -9.24
C ASP A 125 -9.01 12.19 -10.32
N VAL A 126 -7.85 11.78 -10.78
CA VAL A 126 -7.10 12.46 -11.84
C VAL A 126 -7.09 11.65 -13.14
N LYS A 127 -6.77 12.32 -14.22
CA LYS A 127 -6.44 11.72 -15.51
C LYS A 127 -5.04 12.17 -15.90
N TYR A 128 -4.20 11.23 -16.27
CA TYR A 128 -2.92 11.52 -16.87
C TYR A 128 -3.12 11.82 -18.34
N VAL A 129 -2.51 12.88 -18.80
CA VAL A 129 -2.62 13.36 -20.18
C VAL A 129 -1.26 13.71 -20.73
N GLU A 130 -1.09 13.41 -22.00
CA GLU A 130 0.09 13.75 -22.78
C GLU A 130 -0.34 14.74 -23.88
N TYR A 131 0.44 15.77 -24.07
CA TYR A 131 0.22 16.78 -25.09
C TYR A 131 1.47 16.95 -25.94
N SER A 132 1.30 17.10 -27.23
CA SER A 132 2.39 17.51 -28.10
C SER A 132 2.64 19.01 -27.98
N LYS A 133 3.89 19.41 -28.08
CA LYS A 133 4.30 20.83 -28.10
C LYS A 133 3.53 21.60 -29.19
N GLY A 134 2.98 22.73 -28.83
CA GLY A 134 2.15 23.57 -29.71
C GLY A 134 0.64 23.44 -29.50
N ASN A 135 0.19 22.59 -28.61
CA ASN A 135 -1.23 22.36 -28.37
C ASN A 135 -1.80 23.14 -27.18
N THR A 136 -1.03 23.41 -26.15
CA THR A 136 -1.46 24.21 -24.97
C THR A 136 -0.27 24.47 -24.06
N ALA A 137 -0.35 25.41 -23.16
CA ALA A 137 0.53 25.61 -21.99
C ALA A 137 2.03 25.23 -22.20
N GLU A 138 2.46 25.17 -23.42
CA GLU A 138 3.83 24.82 -23.84
C GLU A 138 4.89 25.67 -23.14
N ALA A 139 4.53 26.87 -22.79
CA ALA A 139 5.40 27.77 -22.04
C ALA A 139 5.75 27.26 -20.63
N ALA A 140 4.98 26.32 -20.09
CA ALA A 140 5.19 25.79 -18.76
C ALA A 140 6.06 24.51 -18.71
N ALA A 141 6.27 23.87 -19.86
CA ALA A 141 6.80 22.51 -19.86
C ALA A 141 8.33 22.39 -20.09
N GLY A 142 9.01 23.44 -20.43
CA GLY A 142 10.44 23.38 -20.72
C GLY A 142 10.78 22.76 -22.08
N ASP A 143 11.94 22.12 -22.22
CA ASP A 143 12.55 21.77 -23.51
C ASP A 143 12.05 20.48 -24.17
N SER A 144 11.13 19.74 -23.58
CA SER A 144 10.63 18.51 -24.19
C SER A 144 9.50 18.78 -25.18
N ASP A 145 9.44 17.98 -26.23
CA ASP A 145 8.36 18.05 -27.23
C ASP A 145 7.06 17.39 -26.69
N GLU A 146 7.16 16.62 -25.64
CA GLU A 146 6.06 15.97 -24.95
C GLU A 146 5.81 16.61 -23.59
N ILE A 147 4.57 16.96 -23.34
CA ILE A 147 4.12 17.59 -22.09
C ILE A 147 3.22 16.59 -21.37
N PHE A 148 3.66 16.16 -20.20
CA PHE A 148 2.87 15.31 -19.33
C PHE A 148 2.19 16.14 -18.26
N ALA A 149 0.90 15.96 -18.09
CA ALA A 149 0.12 16.68 -17.11
C ALA A 149 -0.86 15.78 -16.37
N VAL A 150 -1.33 16.25 -15.24
CA VAL A 150 -2.37 15.61 -14.44
C VAL A 150 -3.59 16.52 -14.46
N MET A 151 -4.72 16.01 -14.94
CA MET A 151 -5.98 16.76 -15.03
C MET A 151 -6.95 16.26 -13.96
N ALA A 152 -7.55 17.16 -13.20
CA ALA A 152 -8.61 16.83 -12.26
C ALA A 152 -9.88 16.37 -13.00
N LYS A 153 -10.49 15.26 -12.55
CA LYS A 153 -11.77 14.78 -13.08
C LYS A 153 -12.98 15.38 -12.39
N LYS A 154 -12.81 15.83 -11.15
CA LYS A 154 -13.88 16.42 -10.34
C LYS A 154 -13.29 17.29 -9.23
N ALA A 155 -14.13 18.03 -8.53
CA ALA A 155 -13.75 18.74 -7.32
C ALA A 155 -13.22 17.76 -6.26
N GLY A 156 -12.15 18.13 -5.57
CA GLY A 156 -11.48 17.29 -4.57
C GLY A 156 -10.44 16.33 -5.15
N ALA A 157 -10.23 16.30 -6.48
CA ALA A 157 -9.11 15.57 -7.07
C ALA A 157 -7.77 16.14 -6.59
N TYR A 158 -6.81 15.27 -6.33
CA TYR A 158 -5.48 15.69 -5.87
C TYR A 158 -4.37 14.80 -6.44
N THR A 159 -3.18 15.34 -6.43
CA THR A 159 -1.93 14.60 -6.48
C THR A 159 -1.07 15.03 -5.30
N ALA A 160 -0.40 14.08 -4.66
CA ALA A 160 0.38 14.34 -3.45
C ALA A 160 1.73 13.63 -3.52
N LEU A 161 2.77 14.34 -3.13
CA LEU A 161 4.09 13.78 -2.92
C LEU A 161 4.19 13.30 -1.46
N LEU A 162 4.59 12.04 -1.29
CA LEU A 162 4.73 11.41 0.02
C LEU A 162 6.14 11.58 0.58
N ASN A 163 6.24 11.51 1.90
CA ASN A 163 7.51 11.50 2.65
C ASN A 163 8.43 12.68 2.27
N VAL A 164 7.90 13.90 2.34
CA VAL A 164 8.67 15.11 2.06
C VAL A 164 9.23 15.69 3.35
N ASP A 165 10.55 15.87 3.42
CA ASP A 165 11.16 16.65 4.49
C ASP A 165 11.00 18.16 4.20
N LEU A 166 10.03 18.77 4.87
CA LEU A 166 9.72 20.18 4.71
C LEU A 166 10.76 21.12 5.34
N ASN A 167 11.65 20.61 6.18
CA ASN A 167 12.68 21.45 6.82
C ASN A 167 13.66 22.06 5.82
N GLN A 168 13.84 21.42 4.67
CA GLN A 168 14.72 21.89 3.59
C GLN A 168 13.99 22.64 2.48
N VAL A 169 12.66 22.63 2.48
CA VAL A 169 11.83 23.24 1.42
C VAL A 169 11.62 24.71 1.73
N LYS A 170 12.17 25.57 0.90
CA LYS A 170 12.00 27.04 1.00
C LYS A 170 10.85 27.56 0.15
N GLN A 171 10.57 26.89 -0.95
CA GLN A 171 9.56 27.30 -1.92
C GLN A 171 9.07 26.07 -2.71
N ALA A 172 7.78 26.01 -2.98
CA ALA A 172 7.20 25.10 -3.95
C ALA A 172 6.70 25.92 -5.14
N VAL A 173 7.09 25.53 -6.35
CA VAL A 173 6.64 26.14 -7.59
C VAL A 173 5.83 25.13 -8.38
N LEU A 174 4.61 25.48 -8.73
CA LEU A 174 3.69 24.62 -9.48
C LEU A 174 3.41 25.27 -10.85
N ASN A 175 3.61 24.50 -11.91
CA ASN A 175 3.16 24.89 -13.24
C ASN A 175 1.72 24.39 -13.42
N VAL A 176 0.78 25.30 -13.50
CA VAL A 176 -0.65 24.99 -13.66
C VAL A 176 -1.20 25.69 -14.90
N ALA A 177 -2.07 24.99 -15.60
CA ALA A 177 -2.87 25.56 -16.68
C ALA A 177 -4.35 25.36 -16.36
N SER A 178 -5.16 26.37 -16.66
CA SER A 178 -6.63 26.24 -16.66
C SER A 178 -7.12 26.15 -18.10
N THR A 179 -8.04 25.26 -18.33
CA THR A 179 -8.78 25.14 -19.59
C THR A 179 -10.03 26.01 -19.55
#